data_5a64fa4e9b04a0518bf9177b0a4c2b5e
#
_entry.id   5a64fa4e9b04a0518bf9177b0a4c2b5e
#
_cell.length_a   1.000
_cell.length_b   1.000
_cell.length_c   1.000
_cell.angle_alpha   90.00
_cell.angle_beta   90.00
_cell.angle_gamma   90.00
#
_symmetry.space_group_name_H-M   'P 1'
#
loop_
_entity.id
_entity.type
_entity.pdbx_description
1 polymer ?
#
loop_
_entity_poly.entity_id
_entity_poly.type
_entity_poly.pdbx_seq_one_letter_code
_entity_poly.pdbx_strand_id
1 'polypeptide(L)'
;MGIAFSFKLQALFFVPFLILMWLKGRTIKFRHFLYIPAMYVLTAVPAWLFGRSMKDLLLIYVQQSETYPWGTLEYPNIYALLGEVMPDYYHANEVSSAGTFMTIILLGLLAYYLYGKRIIITNQMAATIALFSVALVVYTLPHMHDRYGFLVDLLAILYGVLNPGKLMMTCLFLLVSLLSLSLIHISEPTRP
;
A
#
# COMPACT_ATOMS: atom_id res chain seq x y z
N MET A 1 -5.78 -12.61 -1.84
CA MET A 1 -6.03 -11.29 -1.27
C MET A 1 -6.69 -11.40 0.12
N GLY A 2 -7.85 -12.02 0.29
CA GLY A 2 -8.54 -12.10 1.59
C GLY A 2 -7.68 -12.68 2.72
N ILE A 3 -7.00 -13.79 2.49
CA ILE A 3 -6.07 -14.38 3.48
C ILE A 3 -4.94 -13.38 3.82
N ALA A 4 -4.32 -12.76 2.82
CA ALA A 4 -3.26 -11.78 3.06
C ALA A 4 -3.75 -10.58 3.90
N PHE A 5 -4.97 -10.10 3.65
CA PHE A 5 -5.60 -9.05 4.44
C PHE A 5 -5.83 -9.48 5.89
N SER A 6 -6.21 -10.73 6.14
CA SER A 6 -6.40 -11.25 7.49
C SER A 6 -5.12 -11.26 8.34
N PHE A 7 -3.97 -11.37 7.68
CA PHE A 7 -2.66 -11.33 8.35
C PHE A 7 -2.08 -9.92 8.46
N LYS A 8 -2.30 -9.07 7.45
CA LYS A 8 -1.72 -7.72 7.41
C LYS A 8 -2.59 -6.74 6.64
N LEU A 9 -2.86 -5.57 7.24
CA LEU A 9 -3.59 -4.45 6.64
C LEU A 9 -2.96 -3.97 5.33
N GLN A 10 -1.64 -4.07 5.18
CA GLN A 10 -0.88 -3.69 3.97
C GLN A 10 -1.39 -4.34 2.68
N ALA A 11 -2.05 -5.50 2.78
CA ALA A 11 -2.68 -6.13 1.64
C ALA A 11 -3.73 -5.21 0.96
N LEU A 12 -4.32 -4.25 1.69
CA LEU A 12 -5.24 -3.26 1.12
C LEU A 12 -4.59 -2.34 0.09
N PHE A 13 -3.28 -2.12 0.15
CA PHE A 13 -2.58 -1.29 -0.84
C PHE A 13 -2.67 -1.87 -2.26
N PHE A 14 -2.99 -3.16 -2.37
CA PHE A 14 -3.21 -3.82 -3.66
C PHE A 14 -4.66 -3.67 -4.18
N VAL A 15 -5.61 -3.23 -3.34
CA VAL A 15 -7.03 -3.08 -3.72
C VAL A 15 -7.22 -2.07 -4.86
N PRO A 16 -6.55 -0.90 -4.90
CA PRO A 16 -6.66 0.02 -6.03
C PRO A 16 -6.36 -0.65 -7.37
N PHE A 17 -5.31 -1.47 -7.45
CA PHE A 17 -5.02 -2.25 -8.65
C PHE A 17 -6.17 -3.19 -9.03
N LEU A 18 -6.76 -3.88 -8.06
CA LEU A 18 -7.89 -4.77 -8.32
C LEU A 18 -9.12 -4.01 -8.85
N ILE A 19 -9.37 -2.81 -8.31
CA ILE A 19 -10.44 -1.92 -8.78
C ILE A 19 -10.17 -1.50 -10.22
N LEU A 20 -8.93 -1.10 -10.55
CA LEU A 20 -8.53 -0.72 -11.90
C LEU A 20 -8.73 -1.87 -12.90
N MET A 21 -8.38 -3.11 -12.50
CA MET A 21 -8.59 -4.29 -13.33
C MET A 21 -10.07 -4.64 -13.49
N TRP A 22 -10.89 -4.45 -12.46
CA TRP A 22 -12.33 -4.61 -12.54
C TRP A 22 -12.98 -3.58 -13.49
N LEU A 23 -12.62 -2.30 -13.38
CA LEU A 23 -13.09 -1.23 -14.28
C LEU A 23 -12.74 -1.50 -15.74
N LYS A 24 -11.61 -2.15 -16.00
CA LYS A 24 -11.19 -2.56 -17.33
C LYS A 24 -11.84 -3.87 -17.83
N GLY A 25 -12.77 -4.43 -17.09
CA GLY A 25 -13.48 -5.66 -17.47
C GLY A 25 -12.56 -6.90 -17.56
N ARG A 26 -11.35 -6.85 -16.98
CA ARG A 26 -10.47 -8.01 -16.88
C ARG A 26 -11.04 -8.98 -15.85
N THR A 27 -10.85 -10.22 -15.96
CA THR A 27 -11.19 -11.42 -15.14
C THR A 27 -11.74 -11.19 -13.72
N ILE A 28 -11.65 -9.97 -13.16
CA ILE A 28 -12.12 -9.60 -11.83
C ILE A 28 -13.60 -9.19 -11.93
N LYS A 29 -14.46 -9.90 -11.19
CA LYS A 29 -15.88 -9.58 -11.03
C LYS A 29 -16.11 -8.99 -9.64
N PHE A 30 -17.15 -8.19 -9.47
CA PHE A 30 -17.48 -7.57 -8.18
C PHE A 30 -17.55 -8.60 -7.02
N ARG A 31 -18.07 -9.80 -7.28
CA ARG A 31 -18.13 -10.88 -6.29
C ARG A 31 -16.75 -11.26 -5.70
N HIS A 32 -15.65 -11.03 -6.41
CA HIS A 32 -14.32 -11.34 -5.90
C HIS A 32 -13.88 -10.42 -4.76
N PHE A 33 -14.43 -9.19 -4.69
CA PHE A 33 -14.17 -8.28 -3.56
C PHE A 33 -14.84 -8.77 -2.28
N LEU A 34 -15.95 -9.50 -2.37
CA LEU A 34 -16.64 -10.08 -1.21
C LEU A 34 -15.81 -11.17 -0.51
N TYR A 35 -14.87 -11.79 -1.22
CA TYR A 35 -13.96 -12.76 -0.61
C TYR A 35 -12.99 -12.13 0.40
N ILE A 36 -12.72 -10.82 0.33
CA ILE A 36 -11.83 -10.15 1.28
C ILE A 36 -12.46 -10.15 2.68
N PRO A 37 -13.65 -9.56 2.91
CA PRO A 37 -14.29 -9.58 4.22
C PRO A 37 -14.72 -10.99 4.63
N ALA A 38 -15.14 -11.85 3.69
CA ALA A 38 -15.53 -13.22 4.02
C ALA A 38 -14.36 -14.03 4.59
N MET A 39 -13.16 -13.91 3.99
CA MET A 39 -11.97 -14.56 4.51
C MET A 39 -11.49 -13.95 5.82
N TYR A 40 -11.65 -12.64 6.01
CA TYR A 40 -11.32 -11.98 7.27
C TYR A 40 -12.18 -12.51 8.42
N VAL A 41 -13.49 -12.59 8.22
CA VAL A 41 -14.40 -13.18 9.22
C VAL A 41 -14.07 -14.66 9.47
N LEU A 42 -13.85 -15.43 8.41
CA LEU A 42 -13.52 -16.87 8.53
C LEU A 42 -12.25 -17.09 9.35
N THR A 43 -11.21 -16.29 9.14
CA THR A 43 -9.95 -16.41 9.90
C THR A 43 -10.05 -15.89 11.33
N ALA A 44 -11.06 -15.07 11.66
CA ALA A 44 -11.34 -14.62 13.03
C ALA A 44 -12.07 -15.70 13.88
N VAL A 45 -12.76 -16.66 13.21
CA VAL A 45 -13.56 -17.70 13.91
C VAL A 45 -12.77 -18.48 14.96
N PRO A 46 -11.55 -18.99 14.72
CA PRO A 46 -10.81 -19.71 15.75
C PRO A 46 -10.59 -18.87 17.01
N ALA A 47 -10.15 -17.62 16.88
CA ALA A 47 -9.91 -16.74 18.01
C ALA A 47 -11.22 -16.42 18.78
N TRP A 48 -12.34 -16.28 18.07
CA TRP A 48 -13.66 -16.12 18.66
C TRP A 48 -14.06 -17.36 19.47
N LEU A 49 -13.87 -18.57 18.94
CA LEU A 49 -14.14 -19.83 19.66
C LEU A 49 -13.28 -20.00 20.94
N PHE A 50 -12.09 -19.41 20.97
CA PHE A 50 -11.22 -19.35 22.14
C PHE A 50 -11.55 -18.19 23.11
N GLY A 51 -12.73 -17.55 22.96
CA GLY A 51 -13.26 -16.56 23.91
C GLY A 51 -12.90 -15.11 23.64
N ARG A 52 -12.30 -14.78 22.50
CA ARG A 52 -12.09 -13.38 22.08
C ARG A 52 -13.41 -12.76 21.58
N SER A 53 -13.62 -11.49 21.92
CA SER A 53 -14.79 -10.75 21.41
C SER A 53 -14.71 -10.61 19.90
N MET A 54 -15.77 -10.97 19.18
CA MET A 54 -15.86 -10.79 17.73
C MET A 54 -15.72 -9.31 17.33
N LYS A 55 -16.27 -8.40 18.16
CA LYS A 55 -16.14 -6.96 17.93
C LYS A 55 -14.68 -6.51 17.92
N ASP A 56 -13.88 -6.96 18.90
CA ASP A 56 -12.47 -6.56 18.99
C ASP A 56 -11.67 -7.15 17.82
N LEU A 57 -11.97 -8.39 17.43
CA LEU A 57 -11.33 -9.04 16.30
C LEU A 57 -11.60 -8.31 14.98
N LEU A 58 -12.82 -7.82 14.75
CA LEU A 58 -13.18 -7.10 13.54
C LEU A 58 -12.65 -5.67 13.51
N LEU A 59 -12.51 -5.03 14.68
CA LEU A 59 -12.05 -3.65 14.80
C LEU A 59 -10.55 -3.51 15.04
N ILE A 60 -9.79 -4.62 15.05
CA ILE A 60 -8.35 -4.60 15.37
C ILE A 60 -7.55 -3.64 14.47
N TYR A 61 -7.89 -3.56 13.20
CA TYR A 61 -7.21 -2.66 12.26
C TYR A 61 -7.60 -1.19 12.44
N VAL A 62 -8.82 -0.91 12.90
CA VAL A 62 -9.24 0.45 13.26
C VAL A 62 -8.47 0.92 14.49
N GLN A 63 -8.37 0.07 15.51
CA GLN A 63 -7.60 0.36 16.71
C GLN A 63 -6.10 0.56 16.43
N GLN A 64 -5.53 -0.23 15.53
CA GLN A 64 -4.14 -0.09 15.11
C GLN A 64 -3.87 1.23 14.35
N SER A 65 -4.81 1.70 13.55
CA SER A 65 -4.64 2.96 12.79
C SER A 65 -4.61 4.21 13.70
N GLU A 66 -5.22 4.14 14.88
CA GLU A 66 -5.23 5.24 15.85
C GLU A 66 -3.96 5.29 16.72
N THR A 67 -3.12 4.25 16.67
CA THR A 67 -1.95 4.11 17.57
C THR A 67 -0.77 5.00 17.17
N TYR A 68 -0.69 5.42 15.90
CA TYR A 68 0.47 6.13 15.36
C TYR A 68 0.09 7.47 14.71
N PRO A 69 0.25 8.59 15.43
CA PRO A 69 -0.15 9.94 14.93
C PRO A 69 0.86 10.57 13.95
N TRP A 70 1.98 9.91 13.63
CA TRP A 70 3.06 10.46 12.82
C TRP A 70 2.76 10.40 11.32
N GLY A 71 3.08 11.47 10.58
CA GLY A 71 2.87 11.54 9.13
C GLY A 71 3.64 10.49 8.31
N THR A 72 4.81 10.04 8.80
CA THR A 72 5.53 8.85 8.32
C THR A 72 6.25 8.18 9.49
N LEU A 73 6.53 6.89 9.33
CA LEU A 73 7.25 6.06 10.29
C LEU A 73 8.43 5.45 9.55
N GLU A 74 9.45 6.30 9.33
CA GLU A 74 10.74 5.96 8.70
C GLU A 74 10.65 5.55 7.21
N TYR A 75 9.47 5.63 6.58
CA TYR A 75 9.36 5.38 5.15
C TYR A 75 9.67 6.65 4.34
N PRO A 76 10.53 6.58 3.28
CA PRO A 76 10.91 7.74 2.46
C PRO A 76 9.78 8.13 1.51
N ASN A 77 8.71 8.67 2.07
CA ASN A 77 7.55 9.17 1.35
C ASN A 77 7.56 10.72 1.31
N ILE A 78 6.54 11.31 0.72
CA ILE A 78 6.44 12.78 0.62
C ILE A 78 6.41 13.45 1.99
N TYR A 79 5.94 12.77 3.05
CA TYR A 79 5.85 13.33 4.41
C TYR A 79 7.20 13.36 5.12
N ALA A 80 8.13 12.49 4.75
CA ALA A 80 9.51 12.57 5.25
C ALA A 80 10.15 13.91 4.83
N LEU A 81 9.95 14.33 3.58
CA LEU A 81 10.41 15.63 3.09
C LEU A 81 9.67 16.80 3.77
N LEU A 82 8.37 16.69 4.01
CA LEU A 82 7.60 17.71 4.72
C LEU A 82 8.05 17.86 6.17
N GLY A 83 8.39 16.78 6.85
CA GLY A 83 8.91 16.80 8.22
C GLY A 83 10.24 17.56 8.34
N GLU A 84 11.10 17.49 7.33
CA GLU A 84 12.35 18.25 7.29
C GLU A 84 12.13 19.74 6.98
N VAL A 85 11.18 20.07 6.11
CA VAL A 85 10.93 21.44 5.65
C VAL A 85 9.97 22.21 6.57
N MET A 86 8.99 21.52 7.15
CA MET A 86 7.90 22.10 7.95
C MET A 86 7.62 21.22 9.19
N PRO A 87 8.51 21.18 10.19
CA PRO A 87 8.39 20.29 11.35
C PRO A 87 7.11 20.56 12.18
N ASP A 88 6.63 21.80 12.27
CA ASP A 88 5.45 22.17 13.03
C ASP A 88 4.14 21.59 12.44
N TYR A 89 4.09 21.36 11.13
CA TYR A 89 2.92 20.81 10.42
C TYR A 89 2.95 19.29 10.25
N TYR A 90 4.07 18.65 10.55
CA TYR A 90 4.27 17.22 10.34
C TYR A 90 3.30 16.31 11.11
N HIS A 91 2.82 16.81 12.27
CA HIS A 91 1.89 16.09 13.15
C HIS A 91 0.43 16.54 13.02
N ALA A 92 0.14 17.48 12.12
CA ALA A 92 -1.21 18.03 12.02
C ALA A 92 -2.16 17.01 11.38
N ASN A 93 -3.32 16.76 12.01
CA ASN A 93 -4.37 15.91 11.47
C ASN A 93 -4.86 16.40 10.10
N GLU A 94 -4.76 17.71 9.84
CA GLU A 94 -5.11 18.32 8.56
C GLU A 94 -4.17 17.84 7.45
N VAL A 95 -2.87 17.73 7.70
CA VAL A 95 -1.88 17.21 6.73
C VAL A 95 -2.16 15.74 6.42
N SER A 96 -2.49 14.96 7.43
CA SER A 96 -2.87 13.55 7.26
C SER A 96 -4.14 13.39 6.41
N SER A 97 -5.17 14.20 6.71
CA SER A 97 -6.42 14.20 5.96
C SER A 97 -6.22 14.65 4.52
N ALA A 98 -5.50 15.77 4.32
CA ALA A 98 -5.18 16.30 3.00
C ALA A 98 -4.40 15.26 2.15
N GLY A 99 -3.43 14.58 2.74
CA GLY A 99 -2.66 13.54 2.10
C GLY A 99 -3.48 12.32 1.68
N THR A 100 -4.41 11.92 2.53
CA THR A 100 -5.34 10.83 2.19
C THR A 100 -6.22 11.23 1.00
N PHE A 101 -6.80 12.44 1.02
CA PHE A 101 -7.58 12.96 -0.12
C PHE A 101 -6.73 13.07 -1.39
N MET A 102 -5.50 13.57 -1.29
CA MET A 102 -4.57 13.64 -2.42
C MET A 102 -4.34 12.24 -3.03
N THR A 103 -4.09 11.23 -2.20
CA THR A 103 -3.90 9.84 -2.66
C THR A 103 -5.13 9.33 -3.41
N ILE A 104 -6.33 9.58 -2.88
CA ILE A 104 -7.61 9.19 -3.51
C ILE A 104 -7.77 9.91 -4.86
N ILE A 105 -7.48 11.21 -4.93
CA ILE A 105 -7.56 11.99 -6.18
C ILE A 105 -6.59 11.43 -7.22
N LEU A 106 -5.34 11.16 -6.84
CA LEU A 106 -4.32 10.62 -7.76
C LEU A 106 -4.71 9.23 -8.29
N LEU A 107 -5.26 8.36 -7.43
CA LEU A 107 -5.81 7.07 -7.85
C LEU A 107 -7.03 7.24 -8.77
N GLY A 108 -7.89 8.23 -8.49
CA GLY A 108 -9.02 8.59 -9.35
C GLY A 108 -8.59 9.08 -10.72
N LEU A 109 -7.56 9.92 -10.79
CA LEU A 109 -6.98 10.38 -12.06
C LEU A 109 -6.36 9.23 -12.84
N LEU A 110 -5.66 8.30 -12.17
CA LEU A 110 -5.15 7.09 -12.80
C LEU A 110 -6.28 6.22 -13.36
N ALA A 111 -7.35 6.03 -12.58
CA ALA A 111 -8.54 5.29 -13.01
C ALA A 111 -9.20 5.95 -14.24
N TYR A 112 -9.39 7.26 -14.19
CA TYR A 112 -9.95 8.04 -15.30
C TYR A 112 -9.09 7.93 -16.58
N TYR A 113 -7.76 8.10 -16.43
CA TYR A 113 -6.83 7.94 -17.55
C TYR A 113 -6.91 6.55 -18.17
N LEU A 114 -6.86 5.51 -17.35
CA LEU A 114 -6.94 4.13 -17.82
C LEU A 114 -8.31 3.82 -18.44
N TYR A 115 -9.40 4.32 -17.87
CA TYR A 115 -10.75 4.11 -18.39
C TYR A 115 -10.91 4.75 -19.77
N GLY A 116 -10.48 6.00 -19.95
CA GLY A 116 -10.59 6.75 -21.21
C GLY A 116 -9.74 6.21 -22.36
N LYS A 117 -8.69 5.46 -22.07
CA LYS A 117 -7.81 4.88 -23.09
C LYS A 117 -8.25 3.46 -23.45
N ARG A 118 -8.32 3.15 -24.75
CA ARG A 118 -8.55 1.78 -25.26
C ARG A 118 -7.26 0.93 -25.15
N ILE A 119 -6.71 0.81 -23.94
CA ILE A 119 -5.47 0.07 -23.69
C ILE A 119 -5.81 -1.41 -23.53
N ILE A 120 -5.12 -2.25 -24.30
CA ILE A 120 -5.16 -3.70 -24.12
C ILE A 120 -4.30 -4.05 -22.92
N ILE A 121 -4.91 -4.63 -21.87
CA ILE A 121 -4.18 -5.01 -20.68
C ILE A 121 -3.47 -6.34 -20.93
N THR A 122 -2.21 -6.29 -21.29
CA THR A 122 -1.29 -7.44 -21.29
C THR A 122 -0.81 -7.73 -19.89
N ASN A 123 -0.11 -8.86 -19.67
CA ASN A 123 0.49 -9.16 -18.37
C ASN A 123 1.55 -8.12 -17.97
N GLN A 124 2.33 -7.63 -18.94
CA GLN A 124 3.30 -6.55 -18.73
C GLN A 124 2.62 -5.25 -18.29
N MET A 125 1.51 -4.88 -18.95
CA MET A 125 0.74 -3.70 -18.57
C MET A 125 0.08 -3.86 -17.19
N ALA A 126 -0.45 -5.05 -16.88
CA ALA A 126 -1.01 -5.34 -15.56
C ALA A 126 0.04 -5.20 -14.45
N ALA A 127 1.25 -5.73 -14.66
CA ALA A 127 2.36 -5.55 -13.72
C ALA A 127 2.76 -4.09 -13.55
N THR A 128 2.78 -3.31 -14.65
CA THR A 128 3.04 -1.87 -14.61
C THR A 128 1.99 -1.13 -13.78
N ILE A 129 0.71 -1.40 -14.01
CA ILE A 129 -0.39 -0.76 -13.29
C ILE A 129 -0.35 -1.19 -11.81
N ALA A 130 -0.05 -2.44 -11.51
CA ALA A 130 0.08 -2.94 -10.14
C ALA A 130 1.20 -2.21 -9.39
N LEU A 131 2.41 -2.19 -9.97
CA LEU A 131 3.56 -1.49 -9.39
C LEU A 131 3.24 0.00 -9.19
N PHE A 132 2.74 0.67 -10.24
CA PHE A 132 2.47 2.11 -10.16
C PHE A 132 1.38 2.46 -9.14
N SER A 133 0.26 1.73 -9.10
CA SER A 133 -0.82 1.99 -8.16
C SER A 133 -0.41 1.75 -6.70
N VAL A 134 0.37 0.68 -6.42
CA VAL A 134 0.85 0.40 -5.07
C VAL A 134 1.93 1.41 -4.65
N ALA A 135 2.89 1.72 -5.52
CA ALA A 135 3.89 2.74 -5.27
C ALA A 135 3.23 4.10 -4.98
N LEU A 136 2.24 4.51 -5.80
CA LEU A 136 1.50 5.74 -5.58
C LEU A 136 0.88 5.77 -4.18
N VAL A 137 0.21 4.69 -3.74
CA VAL A 137 -0.36 4.60 -2.39
C VAL A 137 0.71 4.76 -1.32
N VAL A 138 1.79 3.99 -1.40
CA VAL A 138 2.82 3.94 -0.35
C VAL A 138 3.61 5.25 -0.26
N TYR A 139 3.82 5.96 -1.39
CA TYR A 139 4.53 7.24 -1.41
C TYR A 139 3.66 8.45 -1.09
N THR A 140 2.33 8.37 -1.22
CA THR A 140 1.44 9.52 -1.02
C THR A 140 0.46 9.38 0.15
N LEU A 141 0.23 8.17 0.67
CA LEU A 141 -0.60 7.98 1.85
C LEU A 141 0.20 8.31 3.12
N PRO A 142 -0.36 9.01 4.11
CA PRO A 142 0.29 9.25 5.41
C PRO A 142 0.39 7.97 6.25
N HIS A 143 1.12 8.03 7.35
CA HIS A 143 1.31 6.95 8.34
C HIS A 143 1.98 5.68 7.76
N MET A 144 2.87 5.85 6.77
CA MET A 144 3.59 4.72 6.17
C MET A 144 4.81 4.31 6.99
N HIS A 145 4.89 3.02 7.32
CA HIS A 145 6.07 2.39 7.89
C HIS A 145 7.07 1.95 6.80
N ASP A 146 8.34 1.84 7.18
CA ASP A 146 9.42 1.26 6.37
C ASP A 146 9.04 -0.05 5.69
N ARG A 147 8.42 -0.95 6.45
CA ARG A 147 7.96 -2.28 5.99
C ARG A 147 6.87 -2.26 4.91
N TYR A 148 6.23 -1.13 4.67
CA TYR A 148 5.15 -1.03 3.68
C TYR A 148 5.69 -0.97 2.25
N GLY A 149 6.98 -0.61 2.08
CA GLY A 149 7.69 -0.68 0.79
C GLY A 149 7.86 -2.09 0.23
N PHE A 150 7.86 -3.13 1.08
CA PHE A 150 8.12 -4.50 0.65
C PHE A 150 7.21 -4.99 -0.50
N LEU A 151 5.94 -4.56 -0.52
CA LEU A 151 5.03 -4.90 -1.62
C LEU A 151 5.45 -4.21 -2.92
N VAL A 152 5.98 -2.98 -2.85
CA VAL A 152 6.52 -2.26 -4.02
C VAL A 152 7.73 -2.99 -4.57
N ASP A 153 8.64 -3.47 -3.71
CA ASP A 153 9.84 -4.21 -4.10
C ASP A 153 9.49 -5.50 -4.84
N LEU A 154 8.53 -6.27 -4.27
CA LEU A 154 8.06 -7.49 -4.89
C LEU A 154 7.44 -7.24 -6.28
N LEU A 155 6.64 -6.18 -6.40
CA LEU A 155 6.03 -5.80 -7.67
C LEU A 155 7.07 -5.23 -8.66
N ALA A 156 8.11 -4.54 -8.18
CA ALA A 156 9.22 -4.08 -9.01
C ALA A 156 10.02 -5.24 -9.59
N ILE A 157 10.27 -6.29 -8.80
CA ILE A 157 10.91 -7.52 -9.29
C ILE A 157 10.04 -8.18 -10.37
N LEU A 158 8.74 -8.36 -10.10
CA LEU A 158 7.80 -8.92 -11.07
C LEU A 158 7.76 -8.09 -12.36
N TYR A 159 7.76 -6.76 -12.22
CA TYR A 159 7.81 -5.85 -13.36
C TYR A 159 9.07 -6.04 -14.20
N GLY A 160 10.25 -6.15 -13.56
CA GLY A 160 11.53 -6.37 -14.22
C GLY A 160 11.57 -7.71 -14.97
N VAL A 161 11.05 -8.78 -14.37
CA VAL A 161 10.97 -10.10 -15.01
C VAL A 161 10.09 -10.05 -16.27
N LEU A 162 8.96 -9.35 -16.21
CA LEU A 162 8.03 -9.23 -17.34
C LEU A 162 8.48 -8.18 -18.37
N ASN A 163 9.39 -7.28 -18.02
CA ASN A 163 9.91 -6.20 -18.88
C ASN A 163 11.44 -6.14 -18.82
N PRO A 164 12.19 -7.10 -19.38
CA PRO A 164 13.64 -7.16 -19.25
C PRO A 164 14.37 -5.91 -19.77
N GLY A 165 13.81 -5.23 -20.80
CA GLY A 165 14.35 -3.98 -21.32
C GLY A 165 14.24 -2.76 -20.38
N LYS A 166 13.56 -2.91 -19.22
CA LYS A 166 13.33 -1.84 -18.26
C LYS A 166 13.86 -2.17 -16.85
N LEU A 167 14.85 -3.04 -16.74
CA LEU A 167 15.47 -3.45 -15.46
C LEU A 167 15.99 -2.27 -14.64
N MET A 168 16.39 -1.18 -15.27
CA MET A 168 16.83 0.04 -14.57
C MET A 168 15.77 0.56 -13.59
N MET A 169 14.47 0.52 -13.96
CA MET A 169 13.40 0.94 -13.07
C MET A 169 13.28 0.01 -11.85
N THR A 170 13.40 -1.31 -12.06
CA THR A 170 13.45 -2.28 -10.96
C THR A 170 14.62 -1.99 -10.02
N CYS A 171 15.80 -1.78 -10.57
CA CYS A 171 16.99 -1.47 -9.78
C CYS A 171 16.83 -0.18 -8.97
N LEU A 172 16.18 0.85 -9.54
CA LEU A 172 15.92 2.12 -8.84
C LEU A 172 14.98 1.91 -7.65
N PHE A 173 13.87 1.17 -7.80
CA PHE A 173 12.97 0.88 -6.68
C PHE A 173 13.69 0.11 -5.57
N LEU A 174 14.43 -0.95 -5.92
CA LEU A 174 15.17 -1.76 -4.94
C LEU A 174 16.29 -0.94 -4.27
N LEU A 175 16.96 -0.05 -5.00
CA LEU A 175 17.98 0.82 -4.43
C LEU A 175 17.38 1.79 -3.40
N VAL A 176 16.23 2.42 -3.69
CA VAL A 176 15.53 3.29 -2.74
C VAL A 176 15.17 2.53 -1.47
N SER A 177 14.65 1.31 -1.60
CA SER A 177 14.32 0.45 -0.47
C SER A 177 15.56 0.08 0.36
N LEU A 178 16.66 -0.32 -0.28
CA LEU A 178 17.91 -0.64 0.40
C LEU A 178 18.52 0.58 1.12
N LEU A 179 18.49 1.76 0.50
CA LEU A 179 18.98 2.99 1.13
C LEU A 179 18.14 3.37 2.34
N SER A 180 16.80 3.23 2.25
CA SER A 180 15.90 3.46 3.38
C SER A 180 16.25 2.56 4.57
N LEU A 181 16.36 1.25 4.35
CA LEU A 181 16.73 0.29 5.40
C LEU A 181 18.12 0.55 5.97
N SER A 182 19.09 0.93 5.12
CA SER A 182 20.46 1.25 5.56
C SER A 182 20.51 2.48 6.48
N LEU A 183 19.76 3.53 6.15
CA LEU A 183 19.68 4.76 6.97
C LEU A 183 19.07 4.47 8.35
N ILE A 184 18.05 3.62 8.43
CA ILE A 184 17.42 3.21 9.70
C ILE A 184 18.47 2.48 10.58
N HIS A 185 19.25 1.55 10.02
CA HIS A 185 20.29 0.84 10.76
C HIS A 185 21.43 1.73 11.25
N ILE A 186 21.71 2.84 10.55
CA ILE A 186 22.76 3.79 10.94
C ILE A 186 22.24 4.74 12.04
N SER A 187 20.98 5.16 11.96
CA SER A 187 20.40 6.12 12.90
C SER A 187 19.94 5.51 14.23
N GLU A 188 19.66 4.20 14.28
CA GLU A 188 19.24 3.47 15.48
C GLU A 188 20.13 2.25 15.78
N PRO A 189 21.45 2.39 16.02
CA PRO A 189 22.32 1.23 16.27
C PRO A 189 22.10 0.55 17.63
N THR A 190 21.24 1.10 18.50
CA THR A 190 21.10 0.62 19.89
C THR A 190 19.67 0.76 20.43
N ARG A 191 18.69 0.09 19.84
CA ARG A 191 17.53 -0.29 20.61
C ARG A 191 17.78 -1.68 21.19
N PRO A 192 17.92 -1.80 22.56
CA PRO A 192 18.03 -3.10 23.22
C PRO A 192 16.76 -3.94 23.04
#